data_225658a17a9132dfefac49946994d13e
#
_entry.id   225658a17a9132dfefac49946994d13e
#
_cell.length_a   1.000
_cell.length_b   1.000
_cell.length_c   1.000
_cell.angle_alpha   90.00
_cell.angle_beta   90.00
_cell.angle_gamma   90.00
#
_symmetry.space_group_name_H-M   'P 1'
#
loop_
_entity.id
_entity.type
_entity.pdbx_description
1 polymer ?
#
loop_
_entity_poly.entity_id
_entity_poly.type
_entity_poly.pdbx_seq_one_letter_code
_entity_poly.pdbx_strand_id
1 'polypeptide(L)'
;MSNHHTQHNYYQAIVDNKEAIATNEFGVKPKLLTINIDIGNLDKNLIINNSIVKSSIEKKSKDTLFIKTYIIIEGEIIISSSSIWTNNY
;
A
#
# COMPACT_ATOMS: atom_id res chain seq x y z
N MET A 1 18.74 7.68 -14.04
CA MET A 1 18.79 6.95 -13.55
C MET A 1 17.77 6.53 -13.02
N SER A 2 17.01 6.56 -12.77
CA SER A 2 16.41 6.14 -12.11
C SER A 2 15.12 5.68 -12.24
N ASN A 3 14.67 4.93 -13.25
CA ASN A 3 13.42 4.27 -13.33
C ASN A 3 13.26 3.25 -12.23
N HIS A 4 14.36 2.71 -11.78
CA HIS A 4 14.32 1.79 -10.66
C HIS A 4 13.83 2.48 -9.41
N HIS A 5 14.27 3.70 -9.20
CA HIS A 5 13.87 4.44 -8.02
C HIS A 5 12.37 4.72 -8.02
N THR A 6 11.81 5.02 -9.17
CA THR A 6 10.40 5.31 -9.26
C THR A 6 9.56 4.10 -8.86
N GLN A 7 9.89 2.93 -9.38
CA GLN A 7 9.16 1.72 -9.04
C GLN A 7 9.34 1.36 -7.57
N HIS A 8 10.56 1.53 -7.08
CA HIS A 8 10.85 1.29 -5.68
C HIS A 8 9.99 2.19 -4.80
N ASN A 9 9.85 3.45 -5.21
CA ASN A 9 9.09 4.40 -4.43
C ASN A 9 7.62 4.06 -4.35
N TYR A 10 7.03 3.55 -5.42
CA TYR A 10 5.63 3.13 -5.38
C TYR A 10 5.43 1.98 -4.40
N TYR A 11 6.29 0.98 -4.48
CA TYR A 11 6.18 -0.15 -3.58
C TYR A 11 6.37 0.30 -2.14
N GLN A 12 7.41 1.09 -1.89
CA GLN A 12 7.71 1.55 -0.55
C GLN A 12 6.58 2.42 0.00
N ALA A 13 6.03 3.29 -0.83
CA ALA A 13 4.93 4.15 -0.41
C ALA A 13 3.70 3.33 0.00
N ILE A 14 3.40 2.28 -0.77
CA ILE A 14 2.29 1.40 -0.47
C ILE A 14 2.51 0.69 0.85
N VAL A 15 3.69 0.11 1.03
CA VAL A 15 4.00 -0.64 2.24
C VAL A 15 4.01 0.26 3.45
N ASP A 16 4.63 1.43 3.34
CA ASP A 16 4.70 2.37 4.46
C ASP A 16 3.32 2.84 4.89
N ASN A 17 2.47 3.11 3.92
CA ASN A 17 1.11 3.57 4.22
C ASN A 17 0.33 2.48 4.94
N LYS A 18 0.43 1.24 4.46
CA LYS A 18 -0.25 0.12 5.09
C LYS A 18 0.29 -0.14 6.50
N GLU A 19 1.59 -0.08 6.65
CA GLU A 19 2.20 -0.35 7.94
C GLU A 19 1.80 0.69 8.97
N ALA A 20 1.71 1.95 8.57
CA ALA A 20 1.28 3.01 9.48
C ALA A 20 -0.15 2.76 9.95
N ILE A 21 -1.03 2.35 9.05
CA ILE A 21 -2.41 2.07 9.40
C ILE A 21 -2.50 0.87 10.33
N ALA A 22 -1.75 -0.18 10.01
CA ALA A 22 -1.77 -1.39 10.84
C ALA A 22 -1.19 -1.13 12.22
N THR A 23 -0.11 -0.35 12.29
CA THR A 23 0.49 0.01 13.57
C THR A 23 -0.51 0.78 14.42
N ASN A 24 -1.18 1.73 13.80
CA ASN A 24 -2.16 2.53 14.51
C ASN A 24 -3.32 1.68 15.03
N GLU A 25 -3.76 0.74 14.21
CA GLU A 25 -4.90 -0.09 14.57
C GLU A 25 -4.55 -1.11 15.64
N PHE A 26 -3.40 -1.75 15.53
CA PHE A 26 -2.97 -2.75 16.51
C PHE A 26 -2.38 -2.15 17.76
N GLY A 27 -1.79 -0.98 17.67
CA GLY A 27 -1.06 -0.38 18.77
C GLY A 27 0.34 -0.95 18.96
N VAL A 28 0.76 -1.84 18.08
CA VAL A 28 2.10 -2.43 18.12
C VAL A 28 2.56 -2.59 16.68
N LYS A 29 3.84 -2.84 16.50
CA LYS A 29 4.39 -3.03 15.18
C LYS A 29 3.82 -4.30 14.55
N PRO A 30 3.28 -4.21 13.35
CA PRO A 30 2.67 -5.37 12.71
C PRO A 30 3.69 -6.12 11.87
N LYS A 31 3.28 -7.31 11.45
CA LYS A 31 4.05 -8.12 10.51
C LYS A 31 3.21 -8.31 9.26
N LEU A 32 3.83 -8.10 8.11
CA LEU A 32 3.17 -8.30 6.83
C LEU A 32 3.18 -9.79 6.50
N LEU A 33 2.01 -10.36 6.26
CA LEU A 33 1.89 -11.76 5.90
C LEU A 33 1.85 -11.95 4.40
N THR A 34 1.01 -11.19 3.71
CA THR A 34 0.94 -11.26 2.26
C THR A 34 0.68 -9.88 1.70
N ILE A 35 1.13 -9.66 0.49
CA ILE A 35 0.83 -8.45 -0.24
C ILE A 35 0.71 -8.77 -1.72
N ASN A 36 -0.27 -8.14 -2.33
CA ASN A 36 -0.56 -8.29 -3.73
C ASN A 36 -0.57 -6.91 -4.32
N ILE A 37 0.07 -6.70 -5.42
CA ILE A 37 0.11 -5.39 -6.08
C ILE A 37 -0.31 -5.58 -7.52
N ASP A 38 -1.36 -4.87 -7.90
CA ASP A 38 -1.90 -4.93 -9.24
C ASP A 38 -1.61 -3.60 -9.91
N ILE A 39 -0.70 -3.62 -10.85
CA ILE A 39 -0.33 -2.42 -11.58
C ILE A 39 -1.20 -2.39 -12.82
N GLY A 40 -2.18 -1.48 -12.81
CA GLY A 40 -3.11 -1.42 -13.91
C GLY A 40 -2.49 -0.78 -15.12
N ASN A 41 -2.68 0.51 -15.25
CA ASN A 41 -2.22 1.21 -16.42
C ASN A 41 -1.04 2.11 -16.05
N LEU A 42 0.12 1.53 -15.90
CA LEU A 42 1.28 2.28 -15.48
C LEU A 42 1.98 2.89 -16.68
N ASP A 43 1.76 4.15 -16.88
CA ASP A 43 2.43 4.89 -17.92
C ASP A 43 3.84 5.23 -17.43
N LYS A 44 4.79 5.21 -18.33
CA LYS A 44 6.17 5.50 -17.97
C LYS A 44 6.38 6.93 -17.50
N ASN A 45 5.42 7.80 -17.74
CA ASN A 45 5.55 9.19 -17.33
C ASN A 45 4.91 9.49 -15.97
N LEU A 46 4.51 8.48 -15.26
CA LEU A 46 3.90 8.69 -13.95
C LEU A 46 4.92 9.22 -12.97
N ILE A 47 4.48 10.19 -12.18
CA ILE A 47 5.33 10.81 -11.17
C ILE A 47 4.65 10.63 -9.83
N ILE A 48 5.37 9.99 -8.92
CA ILE A 48 4.77 9.60 -7.66
C ILE A 48 4.37 10.81 -6.80
N ASN A 49 5.04 11.92 -6.92
CA ASN A 49 4.69 13.06 -6.09
C ASN A 49 3.39 13.75 -6.53
N ASN A 50 2.84 13.38 -7.67
CA ASN A 50 1.51 13.86 -8.07
C ASN A 50 0.42 12.86 -7.73
N SER A 51 0.75 11.83 -7.00
CA SER A 51 -0.20 10.77 -6.71
C SER A 51 -0.78 10.94 -5.31
N ILE A 52 -1.91 10.30 -5.11
CA ILE A 52 -2.57 10.22 -3.81
C ILE A 52 -2.57 8.75 -3.41
N VAL A 53 -2.12 8.47 -2.20
CA VAL A 53 -2.14 7.11 -1.68
C VAL A 53 -3.28 7.01 -0.69
N LYS A 54 -4.23 6.13 -0.96
CA LYS A 54 -5.40 5.94 -0.12
C LYS A 54 -5.48 4.50 0.34
N SER A 55 -5.65 4.30 1.63
CA SER A 55 -5.79 2.96 2.18
C SER A 55 -7.04 2.87 3.02
N SER A 56 -7.60 1.67 3.07
CA SER A 56 -8.74 1.39 3.93
C SER A 56 -8.62 -0.02 4.50
N ILE A 57 -9.17 -0.20 5.70
CA ILE A 57 -9.24 -1.51 6.33
C ILE A 57 -10.50 -2.18 5.82
N GLU A 58 -10.32 -3.27 5.07
CA GLU A 58 -11.46 -3.99 4.50
C GLU A 58 -12.05 -4.99 5.45
N LYS A 59 -11.18 -5.62 6.23
CA LYS A 59 -11.58 -6.60 7.20
C LYS A 59 -10.65 -6.53 8.38
N LYS A 60 -11.21 -6.78 9.55
CA LYS A 60 -10.45 -6.70 10.78
C LYS A 60 -10.89 -7.82 11.70
N SER A 61 -9.93 -8.53 12.25
CA SER A 61 -10.18 -9.48 13.31
C SER A 61 -9.24 -9.15 14.45
N LYS A 62 -9.24 -10.00 15.47
CA LYS A 62 -8.44 -9.74 16.64
C LYS A 62 -6.95 -9.68 16.31
N ASP A 63 -6.49 -10.55 15.42
CA ASP A 63 -5.08 -10.70 15.13
C ASP A 63 -4.69 -10.26 13.74
N THR A 64 -5.62 -9.98 12.87
CA THR A 64 -5.28 -9.70 11.47
C THR A 64 -6.05 -8.51 10.94
N LEU A 65 -5.44 -7.86 9.97
CA LEU A 65 -6.05 -6.76 9.23
C LEU A 65 -5.87 -7.01 7.76
N PHE A 66 -6.94 -6.78 7.02
CA PHE A 66 -6.93 -6.84 5.58
C PHE A 66 -6.99 -5.38 5.11
N ILE A 67 -5.93 -4.91 4.46
CA ILE A 67 -5.84 -3.51 4.07
C ILE A 67 -5.73 -3.40 2.57
N LYS A 68 -6.55 -2.53 1.99
CA LYS A 68 -6.45 -2.20 0.58
C LYS A 68 -5.88 -0.81 0.41
N THR A 69 -5.04 -0.66 -0.59
CA THR A 69 -4.40 0.62 -0.88
C THR A 69 -4.52 0.90 -2.37
N TYR A 70 -4.78 2.15 -2.69
CA TYR A 70 -4.85 2.60 -4.07
C TYR A 70 -3.91 3.76 -4.27
N ILE A 71 -3.24 3.78 -5.40
CA ILE A 71 -2.51 4.97 -5.84
C ILE A 71 -3.32 5.59 -6.96
N ILE A 72 -3.69 6.83 -6.76
CA ILE A 72 -4.60 7.56 -7.63
C ILE A 72 -3.84 8.74 -8.21
N ILE A 73 -3.88 8.88 -9.53
CA ILE A 73 -3.27 10.00 -10.21
C ILE A 73 -4.33 10.61 -11.10
N GLU A 74 -4.59 11.88 -10.89
CA GLU A 74 -5.58 12.63 -11.66
C GLU A 74 -6.94 11.94 -11.66
N GLY A 75 -7.34 11.47 -10.48
CA GLY A 75 -8.65 10.85 -10.32
C GLY A 75 -8.75 9.41 -10.79
N GLU A 76 -7.66 8.86 -11.29
CA GLU A 76 -7.67 7.53 -11.85
C GLU A 76 -6.87 6.57 -10.98
N ILE A 77 -7.41 5.40 -10.69
CA ILE A 77 -6.69 4.39 -9.93
C ILE A 77 -5.67 3.73 -10.85
N ILE A 78 -4.40 3.91 -10.54
CA ILE A 78 -3.31 3.38 -11.34
C ILE A 78 -2.78 2.08 -10.77
N ILE A 79 -2.69 2.00 -9.45
CA ILE A 79 -2.18 0.82 -8.77
C ILE A 79 -3.13 0.48 -7.65
N SER A 80 -3.43 -0.79 -7.48
CA SER A 80 -4.19 -1.24 -6.33
C SER A 80 -3.42 -2.36 -5.64
N SER A 81 -3.63 -2.49 -4.35
CA SER A 81 -2.88 -3.45 -3.56
C SER A 81 -3.73 -3.96 -2.42
N SER A 82 -3.60 -5.24 -2.13
CA SER A 82 -4.25 -5.87 -0.98
C SER A 82 -3.18 -6.51 -0.13
N SER A 83 -3.38 -6.50 1.17
CA SER A 83 -2.39 -7.09 2.06
C SER A 83 -3.08 -7.60 3.32
N ILE A 84 -2.41 -8.55 3.97
CA ILE A 84 -2.84 -9.07 5.25
C ILE A 84 -1.71 -8.86 6.24
N TRP A 85 -2.04 -8.26 7.36
CA TRP A 85 -1.10 -7.94 8.41
C TRP A 85 -1.53 -8.62 9.69
N THR A 86 -0.57 -8.94 10.56
CA THR A 86 -0.88 -9.56 11.84
C THR A 86 -0.08 -8.90 12.95
N ASN A 87 -0.62 -8.95 14.16
CA ASN A 87 0.10 -8.55 15.35
C ASN A 87 0.59 -9.76 16.14
N ASN A 88 0.39 -10.94 15.58
CA ASN A 88 0.72 -12.18 16.28
C ASN A 88 1.90 -12.84 15.61
N TYR A 89 3.07 -12.81 16.25
CA TYR A 89 4.25 -13.49 15.73
C TYR A 89 5.15 -14.03 16.81
#